data_f45999212f2e2b89011c147054b17644
#
_entry.id   f45999212f2e2b89011c147054b17644
#
_cell.length_a   1.000
_cell.length_b   1.000
_cell.length_c   1.000
_cell.angle_alpha   90.00
_cell.angle_beta   90.00
_cell.angle_gamma   90.00
#
_symmetry.space_group_name_H-M   'P 1'
#
loop_
_entity.id
_entity.type
_entity.pdbx_description
1 polymer ?
#
loop_
_entity_poly.entity_id
_entity_poly.type
_entity_poly.pdbx_seq_one_letter_code
_entity_poly.pdbx_strand_id
1 'polypeptide(L)'
;MHPEDRKRFLDFYDEVRDGKRRHFQGEMRIRRPGTKNEWNWVSSNVMVTNYKPEENEIEIIGINYDITELKETEAELIQARDKAEMMDRLKSAFLANMSHEIRTPLNAIVGFSDLLVETEELEERQEYIKIVRENNDLLLQLISDILDLSKIEAGTFEFTNGDVDVYLLCEDIVRSMRMKAKG
;
A
#
# COMPACT_ATOMS: atom_id res chain seq x y z
N MET A 1 18.58 22.62 -18.87
CA MET A 1 19.02 21.89 -17.65
C MET A 1 18.15 22.29 -16.48
N HIS A 2 17.79 21.34 -15.65
CA HIS A 2 16.99 21.57 -14.45
C HIS A 2 17.78 22.45 -13.46
N PRO A 3 17.14 23.38 -12.71
CA PRO A 3 17.84 24.28 -11.80
C PRO A 3 18.79 23.61 -10.79
N GLU A 4 18.33 22.50 -10.19
CA GLU A 4 19.14 21.74 -9.22
C GLU A 4 20.37 21.09 -9.87
N ASP A 5 20.24 20.59 -11.10
CA ASP A 5 21.33 19.91 -11.80
C ASP A 5 22.33 20.91 -12.39
N ARG A 6 21.87 22.16 -12.66
CA ARG A 6 22.69 23.22 -13.17
C ARG A 6 23.84 23.58 -12.23
N LYS A 7 23.62 23.59 -10.93
CA LYS A 7 24.65 23.90 -9.95
C LYS A 7 25.82 22.90 -10.04
N ARG A 8 25.52 21.59 -10.05
CA ARG A 8 26.56 20.54 -10.19
C ARG A 8 27.40 20.69 -11.45
N PHE A 9 26.76 21.11 -12.54
CA PHE A 9 27.47 21.34 -13.80
C PHE A 9 28.35 22.60 -13.77
N LEU A 10 27.92 23.67 -13.13
CA LEU A 10 28.70 24.87 -12.93
C LEU A 10 29.88 24.63 -11.99
N ASP A 11 29.67 23.89 -10.91
CA ASP A 11 30.74 23.50 -9.98
C ASP A 11 31.84 22.70 -10.73
N PHE A 12 31.46 21.78 -11.61
CA PHE A 12 32.38 21.06 -12.47
C PHE A 12 33.17 22.01 -13.39
N TYR A 13 32.50 22.99 -13.99
CA TYR A 13 33.15 23.98 -14.85
C TYR A 13 34.22 24.80 -14.10
N ASP A 14 33.93 25.22 -12.88
CA ASP A 14 34.86 25.91 -12.00
C ASP A 14 36.06 25.02 -11.61
N GLU A 15 35.80 23.74 -11.29
CA GLU A 15 36.88 22.77 -11.01
C GLU A 15 37.79 22.51 -12.23
N VAL A 16 37.24 22.52 -13.44
CA VAL A 16 38.05 22.43 -14.69
C VAL A 16 38.91 23.65 -14.86
N ARG A 17 38.37 24.84 -14.66
CA ARG A 17 39.12 26.10 -14.75
C ARG A 17 40.27 26.16 -13.75
N ASP A 18 40.06 25.63 -12.55
CA ASP A 18 41.09 25.54 -11.51
C ASP A 18 42.10 24.38 -11.75
N GLY A 19 41.94 23.61 -12.82
CA GLY A 19 42.80 22.46 -13.14
C GLY A 19 42.63 21.25 -12.26
N LYS A 20 41.59 21.24 -11.41
CA LYS A 20 41.32 20.17 -10.42
C LYS A 20 40.62 18.96 -11.01
N ARG A 21 39.88 19.13 -12.12
CA ARG A 21 39.07 18.08 -12.71
C ARG A 21 39.04 18.14 -14.22
N ARG A 22 39.09 16.98 -14.88
CA ARG A 22 39.01 16.87 -16.36
C ARG A 22 37.92 15.93 -16.84
N HIS A 23 37.12 15.36 -15.94
CA HIS A 23 36.12 14.40 -16.29
C HIS A 23 34.84 14.66 -15.47
N PHE A 24 33.70 14.67 -16.14
CA PHE A 24 32.39 14.74 -15.55
C PHE A 24 31.59 13.46 -15.90
N GLN A 25 31.05 12.83 -14.90
CA GLN A 25 30.08 11.75 -15.06
C GLN A 25 28.91 12.01 -14.12
N GLY A 26 27.69 11.97 -14.66
CA GLY A 26 26.51 12.18 -13.85
C GLY A 26 25.22 12.14 -14.67
N GLU A 27 24.14 11.98 -13.95
CA GLU A 27 22.80 12.07 -14.49
C GLU A 27 22.27 13.48 -14.27
N MET A 28 21.57 14.02 -15.25
CA MET A 28 20.97 15.34 -15.20
C MET A 28 19.67 15.40 -15.97
N ARG A 29 18.83 16.35 -15.60
CA ARG A 29 17.58 16.61 -16.30
C ARG A 29 17.76 17.75 -17.28
N ILE A 30 17.45 17.50 -18.53
CA ILE A 30 17.42 18.50 -19.58
C ILE A 30 15.99 18.74 -20.04
N ARG A 31 15.69 19.96 -20.47
CA ARG A 31 14.34 20.28 -20.94
C ARG A 31 14.03 19.52 -22.24
N ARG A 32 12.86 18.88 -22.30
CA ARG A 32 12.38 18.27 -23.51
C ARG A 32 12.13 19.35 -24.58
N PRO A 33 12.63 19.20 -25.79
CA PRO A 33 12.38 20.16 -26.86
C PRO A 33 10.88 20.35 -27.11
N GLY A 34 10.44 21.60 -27.26
CA GLY A 34 9.03 21.94 -27.52
C GLY A 34 8.12 22.01 -26.29
N THR A 35 8.60 21.69 -25.08
CA THR A 35 7.83 21.74 -23.83
C THR A 35 8.37 22.78 -22.86
N LYS A 36 7.49 23.28 -21.96
CA LYS A 36 7.90 24.27 -20.93
C LYS A 36 8.36 23.63 -19.64
N ASN A 37 7.79 22.48 -19.25
CA ASN A 37 7.97 21.88 -17.92
C ASN A 37 8.28 20.37 -17.93
N GLU A 38 8.56 19.80 -19.11
CA GLU A 38 8.92 18.39 -19.19
C GLU A 38 10.43 18.23 -19.27
N TRP A 39 10.93 17.19 -18.59
CA TRP A 39 12.34 16.94 -18.43
C TRP A 39 12.67 15.53 -18.91
N ASN A 40 13.74 15.43 -19.72
CA ASN A 40 14.36 14.15 -20.04
C ASN A 40 15.55 13.93 -19.11
N TRP A 41 15.73 12.71 -18.66
CA TRP A 41 16.91 12.29 -17.95
C TRP A 41 18.02 11.93 -18.92
N VAL A 42 19.19 12.48 -18.69
CA VAL A 42 20.37 12.22 -19.50
C VAL A 42 21.52 11.80 -18.62
N SER A 43 22.13 10.66 -18.95
CA SER A 43 23.42 10.24 -18.38
C SER A 43 24.53 10.85 -19.25
N SER A 44 25.32 11.71 -18.64
CA SER A 44 26.43 12.41 -19.29
C SER A 44 27.77 11.86 -18.82
N ASN A 45 28.65 11.61 -19.78
CA ASN A 45 30.06 11.28 -19.55
C ASN A 45 30.88 12.17 -20.43
N VAL A 46 31.55 13.18 -19.84
CA VAL A 46 32.24 14.26 -20.53
C VAL A 46 33.68 14.36 -20.05
N MET A 47 34.59 14.47 -20.97
CA MET A 47 36.02 14.67 -20.70
C MET A 47 36.51 15.98 -21.34
N VAL A 48 37.32 16.72 -20.61
CA VAL A 48 38.02 17.92 -21.13
C VAL A 48 39.22 17.48 -21.92
N THR A 49 39.22 17.80 -23.21
CA THR A 49 40.35 17.51 -24.12
C THR A 49 41.38 18.63 -24.14
N ASN A 50 40.92 19.87 -24.04
CA ASN A 50 41.78 21.03 -24.04
C ASN A 50 41.18 22.17 -23.21
N TYR A 51 42.04 22.96 -22.57
CA TYR A 51 41.64 24.16 -21.85
C TYR A 51 42.60 25.29 -22.21
N LYS A 52 42.08 26.38 -22.76
CA LYS A 52 42.82 27.58 -23.13
C LYS A 52 42.43 28.74 -22.19
N PRO A 53 43.19 28.97 -21.11
CA PRO A 53 42.86 30.00 -20.12
C PRO A 53 42.77 31.40 -20.71
N GLU A 54 43.62 31.70 -21.67
CA GLU A 54 43.75 33.05 -22.29
C GLU A 54 42.49 33.38 -23.13
N GLU A 55 41.86 32.37 -23.74
CA GLU A 55 40.66 32.51 -24.57
C GLU A 55 39.39 32.22 -23.78
N ASN A 56 39.52 31.78 -22.54
CA ASN A 56 38.43 31.24 -21.71
C ASN A 56 37.60 30.13 -22.42
N GLU A 57 38.29 29.31 -23.21
CA GLU A 57 37.73 28.24 -23.99
C GLU A 57 38.07 26.87 -23.38
N ILE A 58 37.05 26.01 -23.30
CA ILE A 58 37.18 24.61 -22.89
C ILE A 58 36.64 23.72 -24.02
N GLU A 59 37.50 22.86 -24.54
CA GLU A 59 37.11 21.82 -25.47
C GLU A 59 36.75 20.56 -24.69
N ILE A 60 35.56 20.06 -24.97
CA ILE A 60 35.03 18.84 -24.31
C ILE A 60 34.62 17.82 -25.35
N ILE A 61 34.85 16.56 -25.05
CA ILE A 61 34.26 15.41 -25.75
C ILE A 61 33.45 14.62 -24.76
N GLY A 62 32.27 14.14 -25.17
CA GLY A 62 31.43 13.37 -24.28
C GLY A 62 30.31 12.62 -24.99
N ILE A 63 29.75 11.70 -24.28
CA ILE A 63 28.62 10.92 -24.73
C ILE A 63 27.46 11.15 -23.73
N ASN A 64 26.30 11.42 -24.29
CA ASN A 64 25.07 11.60 -23.53
C ASN A 64 24.10 10.53 -23.96
N TYR A 65 23.56 9.81 -23.00
CA TYR A 65 22.51 8.82 -23.22
C TYR A 65 21.19 9.34 -22.64
N ASP A 66 20.11 9.26 -23.42
CA ASP A 66 18.78 9.47 -22.87
C ASP A 66 18.42 8.25 -22.03
N ILE A 67 18.19 8.45 -20.75
CA ILE A 67 17.83 7.43 -19.76
C ILE A 67 16.43 7.70 -19.19
N THR A 68 15.60 8.46 -19.89
CA THR A 68 14.26 8.84 -19.42
C THR A 68 13.38 7.60 -19.22
N GLU A 69 13.30 6.74 -20.23
CA GLU A 69 12.53 5.49 -20.16
C GLU A 69 13.03 4.57 -19.03
N LEU A 70 14.35 4.51 -18.83
CA LEU A 70 14.94 3.74 -17.73
C LEU A 70 14.50 4.29 -16.37
N LYS A 71 14.51 5.61 -16.18
CA LYS A 71 14.08 6.27 -14.95
C LYS A 71 12.57 6.13 -14.69
N GLU A 72 11.76 6.21 -15.74
CA GLU A 72 10.32 5.99 -15.67
C GLU A 72 10.03 4.55 -15.24
N THR A 73 10.66 3.57 -15.88
CA THR A 73 10.53 2.14 -15.53
C THR A 73 11.01 1.86 -14.10
N GLU A 74 12.12 2.45 -13.68
CA GLU A 74 12.64 2.32 -12.30
C GLU A 74 11.62 2.86 -11.28
N ALA A 75 11.03 4.02 -11.56
CA ALA A 75 10.01 4.62 -10.70
C ALA A 75 8.74 3.77 -10.62
N GLU A 76 8.27 3.22 -11.75
CA GLU A 76 7.13 2.30 -11.79
C GLU A 76 7.38 1.02 -10.99
N LEU A 77 8.58 0.44 -11.12
CA LEU A 77 8.98 -0.76 -10.37
C LEU A 77 9.03 -0.50 -8.86
N ILE A 78 9.58 0.64 -8.44
CA ILE A 78 9.61 1.04 -7.04
C ILE A 78 8.17 1.17 -6.51
N GLN A 79 7.30 1.85 -7.24
CA GLN A 79 5.90 2.04 -6.85
C GLN A 79 5.14 0.70 -6.76
N ALA A 80 5.34 -0.19 -7.73
CA ALA A 80 4.73 -1.52 -7.73
C ALA A 80 5.22 -2.38 -6.56
N ARG A 81 6.53 -2.33 -6.27
CA ARG A 81 7.14 -3.01 -5.11
C ARG A 81 6.54 -2.49 -3.80
N ASP A 82 6.52 -1.18 -3.60
CA ASP A 82 6.05 -0.57 -2.36
C ASP A 82 4.56 -0.89 -2.12
N LYS A 83 3.76 -0.91 -3.20
CA LYS A 83 2.36 -1.35 -3.15
C LYS A 83 2.25 -2.82 -2.75
N ALA A 84 3.06 -3.70 -3.34
CA ALA A 84 3.07 -5.13 -3.01
C ALA A 84 3.48 -5.38 -1.55
N GLU A 85 4.53 -4.71 -1.06
CA GLU A 85 4.96 -4.80 0.34
C GLU A 85 3.89 -4.30 1.31
N MET A 86 3.20 -3.21 0.97
CA MET A 86 2.09 -2.69 1.78
C MET A 86 0.94 -3.70 1.85
N MET A 87 0.56 -4.30 0.71
CA MET A 87 -0.49 -5.33 0.67
C MET A 87 -0.13 -6.56 1.50
N ASP A 88 1.13 -7.01 1.46
CA ASP A 88 1.60 -8.15 2.25
C ASP A 88 1.54 -7.87 3.77
N ARG A 89 1.95 -6.66 4.18
CA ARG A 89 1.84 -6.22 5.58
C ARG A 89 0.38 -6.17 6.05
N LEU A 90 -0.51 -5.62 5.23
CA LEU A 90 -1.94 -5.56 5.53
C LEU A 90 -2.54 -6.95 5.67
N LYS A 91 -2.20 -7.87 4.76
CA LYS A 91 -2.63 -9.27 4.82
C LYS A 91 -2.14 -9.97 6.09
N SER A 92 -0.88 -9.77 6.45
CA SER A 92 -0.31 -10.35 7.68
C SER A 92 -0.97 -9.81 8.94
N ALA A 93 -1.19 -8.50 9.01
CA ALA A 93 -1.91 -7.87 10.13
C ALA A 93 -3.36 -8.33 10.22
N PHE A 94 -4.04 -8.47 9.07
CA PHE A 94 -5.40 -9.01 9.00
C PHE A 94 -5.47 -10.43 9.57
N LEU A 95 -4.60 -11.34 9.13
CA LEU A 95 -4.56 -12.72 9.63
C LEU A 95 -4.27 -12.80 11.13
N ALA A 96 -3.37 -11.95 11.63
CA ALA A 96 -3.07 -11.88 13.05
C ALA A 96 -4.30 -11.42 13.87
N ASN A 97 -4.97 -10.36 13.41
CA ASN A 97 -6.18 -9.86 14.06
C ASN A 97 -7.30 -10.89 14.02
N MET A 98 -7.55 -11.53 12.87
CA MET A 98 -8.57 -12.58 12.74
C MET A 98 -8.31 -13.77 13.68
N SER A 99 -7.03 -14.15 13.84
CA SER A 99 -6.66 -15.20 14.80
C SER A 99 -7.04 -14.82 16.24
N HIS A 100 -6.89 -13.56 16.62
CA HIS A 100 -7.31 -13.07 17.94
C HIS A 100 -8.83 -13.01 18.08
N GLU A 101 -9.52 -12.46 17.07
CA GLU A 101 -10.98 -12.34 17.06
C GLU A 101 -11.68 -13.72 17.09
N ILE A 102 -11.10 -14.75 16.49
CA ILE A 102 -11.60 -16.14 16.54
C ILE A 102 -11.28 -16.79 17.88
N ARG A 103 -10.09 -16.55 18.44
CA ARG A 103 -9.65 -17.21 19.68
C ARG A 103 -10.50 -16.83 20.88
N THR A 104 -10.91 -15.57 20.99
CA THR A 104 -11.67 -15.06 22.13
C THR A 104 -13.02 -15.78 22.29
N PRO A 105 -13.93 -15.81 21.30
CA PRO A 105 -15.18 -16.55 21.41
C PRO A 105 -14.96 -18.06 21.53
N LEU A 106 -13.95 -18.61 20.86
CA LEU A 106 -13.65 -20.04 20.96
C LEU A 106 -13.26 -20.44 22.40
N ASN A 107 -12.41 -19.65 23.06
CA ASN A 107 -12.01 -19.91 24.43
C ASN A 107 -13.21 -19.78 25.40
N ALA A 108 -14.12 -18.83 25.15
CA ALA A 108 -15.34 -18.70 25.91
C ALA A 108 -16.24 -19.94 25.74
N ILE A 109 -16.45 -20.40 24.50
CA ILE A 109 -17.24 -21.63 24.23
C ILE A 109 -16.63 -22.82 24.96
N VAL A 110 -15.31 -23.04 24.86
CA VAL A 110 -14.65 -24.17 25.53
C VAL A 110 -14.77 -24.03 27.05
N GLY A 111 -14.41 -22.89 27.64
CA GLY A 111 -14.39 -22.70 29.08
C GLY A 111 -15.80 -22.83 29.71
N PHE A 112 -16.82 -22.24 29.11
CA PHE A 112 -18.18 -22.35 29.61
C PHE A 112 -18.81 -23.74 29.34
N SER A 113 -18.34 -24.44 28.30
CA SER A 113 -18.75 -25.84 28.07
C SER A 113 -18.18 -26.77 29.15
N ASP A 114 -16.95 -26.54 29.62
CA ASP A 114 -16.35 -27.30 30.71
C ASP A 114 -17.13 -27.05 32.03
N LEU A 115 -17.43 -25.78 32.33
CA LEU A 115 -18.23 -25.40 33.51
C LEU A 115 -19.65 -26.00 33.49
N LEU A 116 -20.27 -26.17 32.32
CA LEU A 116 -21.57 -26.82 32.17
C LEU A 116 -21.59 -28.25 32.67
N VAL A 117 -20.46 -28.96 32.61
CA VAL A 117 -20.32 -30.34 33.07
C VAL A 117 -20.23 -30.40 34.60
N GLU A 118 -19.64 -29.39 35.23
CA GLU A 118 -19.34 -29.34 36.66
C GLU A 118 -20.47 -28.70 37.48
N THR A 119 -21.30 -27.87 36.88
CA THR A 119 -22.36 -27.11 37.54
C THR A 119 -23.65 -27.95 37.70
N GLU A 120 -24.20 -28.05 38.91
CA GLU A 120 -25.46 -28.69 39.21
C GLU A 120 -26.64 -27.70 39.25
N GLU A 121 -26.40 -26.41 39.45
CA GLU A 121 -27.41 -25.37 39.55
C GLU A 121 -28.03 -25.03 38.18
N LEU A 122 -29.36 -25.07 38.13
CA LEU A 122 -30.11 -24.86 36.88
C LEU A 122 -30.00 -23.46 36.34
N GLU A 123 -29.91 -22.44 37.20
CA GLU A 123 -29.80 -21.03 36.81
C GLU A 123 -28.42 -20.74 36.16
N GLU A 124 -27.35 -21.21 36.81
CA GLU A 124 -25.99 -21.08 36.24
C GLU A 124 -25.84 -21.83 34.93
N ARG A 125 -26.41 -23.03 34.80
CA ARG A 125 -26.38 -23.77 33.53
C ARG A 125 -27.06 -22.99 32.39
N GLN A 126 -28.18 -22.33 32.68
CA GLN A 126 -28.86 -21.53 31.66
C GLN A 126 -28.02 -20.33 31.23
N GLU A 127 -27.33 -19.69 32.19
CA GLU A 127 -26.42 -18.59 31.87
C GLU A 127 -25.25 -19.05 31.01
N TYR A 128 -24.60 -20.16 31.36
CA TYR A 128 -23.48 -20.70 30.57
C TYR A 128 -23.90 -21.11 29.15
N ILE A 129 -25.08 -21.74 29.01
CA ILE A 129 -25.66 -22.06 27.70
C ILE A 129 -25.86 -20.77 26.86
N LYS A 130 -26.35 -19.72 27.49
CA LYS A 130 -26.55 -18.43 26.81
C LYS A 130 -25.21 -17.87 26.31
N ILE A 131 -24.19 -17.86 27.17
CA ILE A 131 -22.85 -17.36 26.81
C ILE A 131 -22.25 -18.20 25.66
N VAL A 132 -22.37 -19.52 25.71
CA VAL A 132 -21.87 -20.40 24.63
C VAL A 132 -22.58 -20.12 23.32
N ARG A 133 -23.90 -19.91 23.33
CA ARG A 133 -24.68 -19.60 22.12
C ARG A 133 -24.27 -18.23 21.53
N GLU A 134 -24.17 -17.19 22.35
CA GLU A 134 -23.80 -15.85 21.91
C GLU A 134 -22.39 -15.84 21.27
N ASN A 135 -21.43 -16.56 21.85
CA ASN A 135 -20.09 -16.67 21.30
C ASN A 135 -20.04 -17.53 20.04
N ASN A 136 -20.89 -18.54 19.93
CA ASN A 136 -21.01 -19.32 18.69
C ASN A 136 -21.59 -18.48 17.54
N ASP A 137 -22.64 -17.69 17.80
CA ASP A 137 -23.23 -16.79 16.81
C ASP A 137 -22.20 -15.73 16.34
N LEU A 138 -21.42 -15.18 17.28
CA LEU A 138 -20.32 -14.25 16.96
C LEU A 138 -19.27 -14.93 16.07
N LEU A 139 -18.87 -16.16 16.38
CA LEU A 139 -17.89 -16.89 15.59
C LEU A 139 -18.40 -17.18 14.17
N LEU A 140 -19.65 -17.58 14.03
CA LEU A 140 -20.27 -17.81 12.71
C LEU A 140 -20.32 -16.51 11.88
N GLN A 141 -20.63 -15.37 12.51
CA GLN A 141 -20.60 -14.08 11.85
C GLN A 141 -19.21 -13.72 11.36
N LEU A 142 -18.17 -13.88 12.20
CA LEU A 142 -16.78 -13.63 11.82
C LEU A 142 -16.33 -14.49 10.64
N ILE A 143 -16.71 -15.77 10.63
CA ILE A 143 -16.39 -16.68 9.51
C ILE A 143 -17.09 -16.20 8.23
N SER A 144 -18.35 -15.80 8.31
CA SER A 144 -19.09 -15.26 7.15
C SER A 144 -18.43 -14.02 6.60
N ASP A 145 -18.03 -13.07 7.46
CA ASP A 145 -17.37 -11.83 7.08
C ASP A 145 -16.03 -12.09 6.37
N ILE A 146 -15.24 -13.07 6.87
CA ILE A 146 -13.97 -13.49 6.24
C ILE A 146 -14.23 -14.11 4.86
N LEU A 147 -15.24 -14.95 4.72
CA LEU A 147 -15.58 -15.58 3.45
C LEU A 147 -16.06 -14.54 2.42
N ASP A 148 -16.87 -13.58 2.84
CA ASP A 148 -17.35 -12.52 1.96
C ASP A 148 -16.21 -11.61 1.52
N LEU A 149 -15.28 -11.24 2.42
CA LEU A 149 -14.06 -10.51 2.07
C LEU A 149 -13.21 -11.30 1.07
N SER A 150 -13.04 -12.60 1.28
CA SER A 150 -12.28 -13.48 0.38
C SER A 150 -12.90 -13.53 -1.03
N LYS A 151 -14.24 -13.55 -1.14
CA LYS A 151 -14.94 -13.48 -2.44
C LYS A 151 -14.75 -12.14 -3.13
N ILE A 152 -14.75 -11.02 -2.36
CA ILE A 152 -14.51 -9.68 -2.89
C ILE A 152 -13.08 -9.59 -3.44
N GLU A 153 -12.07 -10.06 -2.68
CA GLU A 153 -10.67 -10.05 -3.12
C GLU A 153 -10.44 -10.93 -4.36
N ALA A 154 -11.12 -12.07 -4.45
CA ALA A 154 -11.05 -12.96 -5.60
C ALA A 154 -11.84 -12.45 -6.82
N GLY A 155 -12.62 -11.35 -6.68
CA GLY A 155 -13.50 -10.85 -7.73
C GLY A 155 -14.66 -11.80 -8.06
N THR A 156 -14.98 -12.71 -7.16
CA THR A 156 -16.04 -13.71 -7.31
C THR A 156 -17.33 -13.35 -6.56
N PHE A 157 -17.40 -12.15 -6.03
CA PHE A 157 -18.59 -11.67 -5.34
C PHE A 157 -19.70 -11.37 -6.38
N GLU A 158 -20.77 -12.14 -6.33
CA GLU A 158 -21.91 -11.99 -7.22
C GLU A 158 -22.91 -10.99 -6.64
N PHE A 159 -23.21 -9.94 -7.41
CA PHE A 159 -24.29 -9.01 -7.09
C PHE A 159 -25.55 -9.44 -7.81
N THR A 160 -26.61 -9.73 -7.03
CA THR A 160 -27.93 -9.98 -7.61
C THR A 160 -28.69 -8.65 -7.65
N ASN A 161 -28.89 -8.12 -8.84
CA ASN A 161 -29.70 -6.92 -9.03
C ASN A 161 -31.17 -7.33 -9.15
N GLY A 162 -32.01 -6.71 -8.34
CA GLY A 162 -33.46 -6.92 -8.36
C GLY A 162 -34.22 -5.71 -7.87
N ASP A 163 -35.52 -5.67 -8.15
CA ASP A 163 -36.40 -4.64 -7.58
C ASP A 163 -36.54 -4.87 -6.09
N VAL A 164 -36.23 -3.85 -5.28
CA VAL A 164 -36.31 -3.90 -3.83
C VAL A 164 -37.33 -2.86 -3.37
N ASP A 165 -38.33 -3.30 -2.61
CA ASP A 165 -39.20 -2.40 -1.88
C ASP A 165 -38.45 -1.83 -0.65
N VAL A 166 -37.95 -0.62 -0.79
CA VAL A 166 -37.17 0.05 0.25
C VAL A 166 -37.96 0.25 1.53
N TYR A 167 -39.29 0.45 1.43
CA TYR A 167 -40.15 0.63 2.61
C TYR A 167 -40.22 -0.67 3.44
N LEU A 168 -40.49 -1.79 2.79
CA LEU A 168 -40.50 -3.09 3.45
C LEU A 168 -39.15 -3.44 4.07
N LEU A 169 -38.07 -3.19 3.34
CA LEU A 169 -36.71 -3.42 3.85
C LEU A 169 -36.44 -2.58 5.12
N CYS A 170 -36.80 -1.31 5.13
CA CYS A 170 -36.66 -0.46 6.31
C CYS A 170 -37.52 -0.94 7.49
N GLU A 171 -38.75 -1.39 7.22
CA GLU A 171 -39.65 -1.90 8.25
C GLU A 171 -39.09 -3.18 8.89
N ASP A 172 -38.55 -4.10 8.10
CA ASP A 172 -37.92 -5.34 8.57
C ASP A 172 -36.66 -5.05 9.40
N ILE A 173 -35.82 -4.10 9.00
CA ILE A 173 -34.65 -3.67 9.76
C ILE A 173 -35.08 -3.10 11.13
N VAL A 174 -36.06 -2.19 11.15
CA VAL A 174 -36.58 -1.60 12.40
C VAL A 174 -37.18 -2.68 13.30
N ARG A 175 -37.93 -3.62 12.75
CA ARG A 175 -38.50 -4.76 13.51
C ARG A 175 -37.40 -5.61 14.13
N SER A 176 -36.36 -5.98 13.36
CA SER A 176 -35.23 -6.76 13.82
C SER A 176 -34.48 -6.05 14.96
N MET A 177 -34.21 -4.75 14.80
CA MET A 177 -33.52 -3.95 15.82
C MET A 177 -34.34 -3.81 17.11
N ARG A 178 -35.66 -3.65 17.00
CA ARG A 178 -36.56 -3.60 18.17
C ARG A 178 -36.61 -4.92 18.94
N MET A 179 -36.48 -6.02 18.25
CA MET A 179 -36.42 -7.36 18.92
C MET A 179 -35.11 -7.54 19.69
N LYS A 180 -33.97 -7.12 19.09
CA LYS A 180 -32.65 -7.16 19.76
C LYS A 180 -32.55 -6.18 20.94
N ALA A 181 -33.25 -5.05 20.92
CA ALA A 181 -33.24 -4.06 22.01
C ALA A 181 -34.12 -4.44 23.21
N LYS A 182 -34.97 -5.47 23.11
CA LYS A 182 -35.88 -5.93 24.19
C LYS A 182 -35.36 -7.19 24.91
N GLY A 183 -34.30 -7.80 24.43
CA GLY A 183 -33.63 -8.96 25.07
C GLY A 183 -32.38 -8.49 25.78
#